data_6f9345be8737e6348870f395934af3cd
#
_entry.id   6f9345be8737e6348870f395934af3cd
#
_cell.length_a   1.000
_cell.length_b   1.000
_cell.length_c   1.000
_cell.angle_alpha   90.00
_cell.angle_beta   90.00
_cell.angle_gamma   90.00
#
_symmetry.space_group_name_H-M   'P 1'
#
loop_
_entity.id
_entity.type
_entity.pdbx_description
1 polymer ?
#
loop_
_entity_poly.entity_id
_entity_poly.type
_entity_poly.pdbx_seq_one_letter_code
_entity_poly.pdbx_strand_id
1 'polypeptide(L)'
;MRRLLLPLAFLLLSTAAFAQVGELRSNLAVGFNGGYNLSRVDFSPTIKQEFQPGMMGGVTLRYTTEKYFALICAAQLEVNFAQRGWKELIEDGTYNTYHRTTNYIEVPFFAHLGWGQEERGVQFFVNAGPQFGFYLPSDKEEFYGFSEEYPWDESKRPGGTTQQYGRAIENSLEYGIAGGLGMEFKTGIGSFLVEGRYFFGLSDMFGNSKADPFGRSANTTITGKISYLIDITK
;
A
#
# COMPACT_ATOMS: atom_id res chain seq x y z
N MET A 1 -50.67 4.26 9.19
CA MET A 1 -50.18 4.86 7.96
C MET A 1 -48.65 5.08 7.95
N ARG A 2 -48.00 5.48 9.04
CA ARG A 2 -46.57 5.75 9.13
C ARG A 2 -45.66 4.47 8.94
N ARG A 3 -46.18 3.28 9.24
CA ARG A 3 -45.41 1.98 9.13
C ARG A 3 -45.38 1.38 7.72
N LEU A 4 -46.19 1.87 6.80
CA LEU A 4 -46.24 1.43 5.39
C LEU A 4 -45.35 2.30 4.48
N LEU A 5 -44.92 3.47 4.94
CA LEU A 5 -44.07 4.38 4.16
C LEU A 5 -42.62 3.92 4.09
N LEU A 6 -42.11 3.20 5.12
CA LEU A 6 -40.73 2.69 5.13
C LEU A 6 -40.48 1.60 4.07
N PRO A 7 -41.30 0.54 3.97
CA PRO A 7 -41.12 -0.47 2.92
C PRO A 7 -41.36 0.08 1.51
N LEU A 8 -42.25 1.07 1.36
CA LEU A 8 -42.50 1.71 0.07
C LEU A 8 -41.29 2.58 -0.37
N ALA A 9 -40.67 3.29 0.57
CA ALA A 9 -39.43 4.03 0.31
C ALA A 9 -38.26 3.10 -0.05
N PHE A 10 -38.15 1.94 0.59
CA PHE A 10 -37.14 0.93 0.27
C PHE A 10 -37.38 0.28 -1.12
N LEU A 11 -38.65 0.07 -1.50
CA LEU A 11 -39.01 -0.45 -2.82
C LEU A 11 -38.72 0.56 -3.94
N LEU A 12 -38.95 1.85 -3.69
CA LEU A 12 -38.64 2.93 -4.64
C LEU A 12 -37.12 3.16 -4.79
N LEU A 13 -36.33 2.99 -3.71
CA LEU A 13 -34.88 3.03 -3.77
C LEU A 13 -34.29 1.84 -4.53
N SER A 14 -34.88 0.64 -4.42
CA SER A 14 -34.43 -0.54 -5.16
C SER A 14 -34.70 -0.45 -6.66
N THR A 15 -35.81 0.19 -7.09
CA THR A 15 -36.09 0.39 -8.51
C THR A 15 -35.19 1.46 -9.14
N ALA A 16 -34.75 2.47 -8.38
CA ALA A 16 -33.79 3.45 -8.86
C ALA A 16 -32.40 2.84 -9.10
N ALA A 17 -32.02 1.80 -8.38
CA ALA A 17 -30.75 1.09 -8.57
C ALA A 17 -30.68 0.31 -9.89
N PHE A 18 -31.81 -0.15 -10.44
CA PHE A 18 -31.87 -0.85 -11.73
C PHE A 18 -32.00 0.09 -12.94
N ALA A 19 -32.25 1.38 -12.73
CA ALA A 19 -32.40 2.36 -13.81
C ALA A 19 -31.06 3.00 -14.26
N GLN A 20 -29.97 2.73 -13.54
CA GLN A 20 -28.63 3.21 -13.90
C GLN A 20 -27.91 2.15 -14.73
N VAL A 21 -28.21 2.07 -16.02
CA VAL A 21 -27.43 1.25 -16.95
C VAL A 21 -26.13 2.01 -17.21
N GLY A 22 -25.00 1.45 -16.75
CA GLY A 22 -23.69 1.97 -17.09
C GLY A 22 -23.39 1.76 -18.57
N GLU A 23 -22.63 2.66 -19.15
CA GLU A 23 -22.05 2.44 -20.47
C GLU A 23 -20.92 1.44 -20.37
N LEU A 24 -21.07 0.28 -20.99
CA LEU A 24 -20.02 -0.75 -21.01
C LEU A 24 -18.78 -0.22 -21.72
N ARG A 25 -17.65 -0.51 -21.12
CA ARG A 25 -16.31 -0.26 -21.68
C ARG A 25 -15.51 -1.55 -21.66
N SER A 26 -14.60 -1.70 -22.62
CA SER A 26 -13.67 -2.82 -22.67
C SER A 26 -12.25 -2.34 -22.97
N ASN A 27 -11.83 -1.29 -22.28
CA ASN A 27 -10.51 -0.71 -22.50
C ASN A 27 -9.49 -1.37 -21.56
N LEU A 28 -8.43 -1.93 -22.17
CA LEU A 28 -7.29 -2.50 -21.48
C LEU A 28 -6.10 -1.56 -21.62
N ALA A 29 -5.55 -1.12 -20.50
CA ALA A 29 -4.34 -0.32 -20.43
C ALA A 29 -3.23 -1.06 -19.68
N VAL A 30 -2.00 -0.93 -20.16
CA VAL A 30 -0.81 -1.47 -19.52
C VAL A 30 0.27 -0.41 -19.42
N GLY A 31 1.11 -0.50 -18.39
CA GLY A 31 2.19 0.45 -18.24
C GLY A 31 3.12 0.14 -17.10
N PHE A 32 3.97 1.11 -16.81
CA PHE A 32 4.99 1.03 -15.78
C PHE A 32 4.69 2.02 -14.67
N ASN A 33 5.14 1.69 -13.48
CA ASN A 33 5.06 2.58 -12.34
C ASN A 33 6.37 2.59 -11.57
N GLY A 34 6.61 3.67 -10.82
CA GLY A 34 7.75 3.81 -9.93
C GLY A 34 7.48 4.88 -8.88
N GLY A 35 8.13 4.76 -7.73
CA GLY A 35 7.91 5.68 -6.64
C GLY A 35 8.74 5.39 -5.40
N TYR A 36 8.34 6.04 -4.31
CA TYR A 36 8.96 5.92 -3.01
C TYR A 36 7.97 5.45 -1.95
N ASN A 37 8.45 4.56 -1.11
CA ASN A 37 7.78 4.07 0.08
C ASN A 37 8.35 4.76 1.31
N LEU A 38 7.47 5.08 2.26
CA LEU A 38 7.79 5.42 3.63
C LEU A 38 7.12 4.36 4.50
N SER A 39 7.91 3.47 5.07
CA SER A 39 7.40 2.29 5.78
C SER A 39 7.80 2.28 7.23
N ARG A 40 7.02 1.60 8.04
CA ARG A 40 7.28 1.24 9.43
C ARG A 40 6.58 -0.07 9.74
N VAL A 41 6.92 -0.67 10.87
CA VAL A 41 6.31 -1.90 11.36
C VAL A 41 5.57 -1.62 12.66
N ASP A 42 4.30 -1.99 12.75
CA ASP A 42 3.52 -1.90 13.97
C ASP A 42 3.89 -3.07 14.89
N PHE A 43 4.79 -2.82 15.85
CA PHE A 43 5.21 -3.81 16.84
C PHE A 43 4.37 -3.75 18.11
N SER A 44 4.12 -4.94 18.69
CA SER A 44 3.62 -5.08 20.05
C SER A 44 4.51 -6.10 20.81
N PRO A 45 5.31 -5.69 21.82
CA PRO A 45 5.41 -4.35 22.41
C PRO A 45 5.94 -3.29 21.44
N THR A 46 5.51 -2.04 21.64
CA THR A 46 5.82 -0.93 20.73
C THR A 46 7.31 -0.60 20.72
N ILE A 47 7.89 -0.51 19.53
CA ILE A 47 9.23 0.00 19.27
C ILE A 47 9.12 1.39 18.67
N LYS A 48 9.82 2.37 19.23
CA LYS A 48 9.85 3.72 18.65
C LYS A 48 10.57 3.71 17.32
N GLN A 49 9.95 4.27 16.30
CA GLN A 49 10.43 4.22 14.91
C GLN A 49 10.24 5.55 14.19
N GLU A 50 11.14 5.83 13.28
CA GLU A 50 10.95 6.74 12.16
C GLU A 50 10.53 5.96 10.91
N PHE A 51 10.03 6.68 9.92
CA PHE A 51 9.75 6.06 8.62
C PHE A 51 11.05 5.67 7.92
N GLN A 52 11.10 4.42 7.45
CA GLN A 52 12.18 3.94 6.59
C GLN A 52 11.81 4.23 5.13
N PRO A 53 12.63 5.02 4.41
CA PRO A 53 12.45 5.22 2.98
C PRO A 53 12.86 3.99 2.19
N GLY A 54 12.14 3.72 1.10
CA GLY A 54 12.43 2.63 0.17
C GLY A 54 11.98 2.98 -1.24
N MET A 55 12.49 2.28 -2.23
CA MET A 55 12.07 2.42 -3.62
C MET A 55 11.04 1.38 -3.98
N MET A 56 10.17 1.72 -4.93
CA MET A 56 9.27 0.74 -5.55
C MET A 56 9.17 0.99 -7.05
N GLY A 57 8.88 -0.10 -7.79
CA GLY A 57 8.63 0.00 -9.22
C GLY A 57 8.14 -1.31 -9.80
N GLY A 58 7.38 -1.21 -10.90
CA GLY A 58 6.76 -2.39 -11.48
C GLY A 58 5.89 -2.10 -12.68
N VAL A 59 4.94 -3.00 -12.92
CA VAL A 59 4.00 -2.95 -14.03
C VAL A 59 2.58 -2.83 -13.52
N THR A 60 1.75 -2.13 -14.29
CA THR A 60 0.34 -1.91 -14.00
C THR A 60 -0.50 -2.38 -15.18
N LEU A 61 -1.53 -3.15 -14.90
CA LEU A 61 -2.59 -3.55 -15.82
C LEU A 61 -3.91 -2.97 -15.31
N ARG A 62 -4.65 -2.27 -16.16
CA ARG A 62 -5.96 -1.70 -15.81
C ARG A 62 -6.98 -2.06 -16.87
N TYR A 63 -8.10 -2.61 -16.44
CA TYR A 63 -9.24 -2.94 -17.28
C TYR A 63 -10.43 -2.09 -16.89
N THR A 64 -10.81 -1.16 -17.77
CA THR A 64 -11.99 -0.30 -17.59
C THR A 64 -13.22 -1.07 -18.04
N THR A 65 -14.20 -1.23 -17.13
CA THR A 65 -15.38 -2.06 -17.34
C THR A 65 -16.60 -1.24 -17.72
N GLU A 66 -16.82 -0.12 -17.04
CA GLU A 66 -18.05 0.64 -17.13
C GLU A 66 -17.84 2.13 -16.87
N LYS A 67 -18.75 2.93 -17.40
CA LYS A 67 -18.86 4.35 -17.10
C LYS A 67 -20.29 4.69 -16.68
N TYR A 68 -20.42 5.36 -15.56
CA TYR A 68 -21.67 5.89 -15.03
C TYR A 68 -21.58 7.41 -14.97
N PHE A 69 -22.19 8.13 -15.94
CA PHE A 69 -22.04 9.59 -16.08
C PHE A 69 -20.57 10.02 -16.14
N ALA A 70 -20.08 10.65 -15.06
CA ALA A 70 -18.68 11.08 -14.93
C ALA A 70 -17.80 10.07 -14.21
N LEU A 71 -18.37 8.99 -13.64
CA LEU A 71 -17.65 7.96 -12.90
C LEU A 71 -17.20 6.84 -13.84
N ILE A 72 -15.91 6.58 -13.88
CA ILE A 72 -15.28 5.52 -14.66
C ILE A 72 -14.85 4.42 -13.69
N CYS A 73 -15.34 3.21 -13.91
CA CYS A 73 -15.06 2.04 -13.10
C CYS A 73 -14.05 1.13 -13.82
N ALA A 74 -12.98 0.77 -13.13
CA ALA A 74 -11.97 -0.14 -13.64
C ALA A 74 -11.47 -1.08 -12.55
N ALA A 75 -10.93 -2.23 -12.96
CA ALA A 75 -10.11 -3.10 -12.15
C ALA A 75 -8.64 -2.85 -12.47
N GLN A 76 -7.79 -2.73 -11.44
CA GLN A 76 -6.36 -2.49 -11.59
C GLN A 76 -5.57 -3.56 -10.85
N LEU A 77 -4.66 -4.20 -11.55
CA LEU A 77 -3.69 -5.15 -11.02
C LEU A 77 -2.28 -4.59 -11.21
N GLU A 78 -1.45 -4.73 -10.21
CA GLU A 78 -0.04 -4.35 -10.32
C GLU A 78 0.86 -5.51 -9.88
N VAL A 79 2.08 -5.52 -10.37
CA VAL A 79 3.17 -6.34 -9.86
C VAL A 79 4.37 -5.44 -9.68
N ASN A 80 4.76 -5.23 -8.43
CA ASN A 80 5.78 -4.27 -8.05
C ASN A 80 6.87 -4.94 -7.23
N PHE A 81 8.12 -4.59 -7.49
CA PHE A 81 9.19 -4.73 -6.52
C PHE A 81 9.12 -3.55 -5.56
N ALA A 82 9.20 -3.81 -4.25
CA ALA A 82 9.11 -2.78 -3.24
C ALA A 82 10.09 -3.03 -2.09
N GLN A 83 10.80 -1.98 -1.72
CA GLN A 83 11.61 -1.95 -0.51
C GLN A 83 10.79 -1.34 0.62
N ARG A 84 10.80 -2.02 1.77
CA ARG A 84 10.15 -1.60 2.99
C ARG A 84 11.08 -1.82 4.17
N GLY A 85 10.59 -1.60 5.38
CA GLY A 85 11.35 -1.87 6.60
C GLY A 85 11.02 -0.88 7.69
N TRP A 86 11.93 -0.76 8.65
CA TRP A 86 11.80 0.19 9.74
C TRP A 86 13.16 0.74 10.16
N LYS A 87 13.12 1.94 10.72
CA LYS A 87 14.24 2.62 11.34
C LYS A 87 13.91 2.90 12.79
N GLU A 88 14.70 2.36 13.69
CA GLU A 88 14.48 2.60 15.13
C GLU A 88 14.97 3.96 15.57
N LEU A 89 14.17 4.59 16.42
CA LEU A 89 14.54 5.81 17.13
C LEU A 89 15.05 5.42 18.52
N ILE A 90 16.38 5.49 18.71
CA ILE A 90 17.04 5.14 19.97
C ILE A 90 17.31 6.42 20.74
N GLU A 91 16.58 6.60 21.85
CA GLU A 91 16.68 7.79 22.71
C GLU A 91 17.54 7.51 23.94
N ASP A 92 18.78 7.08 23.75
CA ASP A 92 19.74 6.76 24.82
C ASP A 92 20.82 7.81 25.02
N GLY A 93 20.71 8.94 24.27
CA GLY A 93 21.72 10.01 24.27
C GLY A 93 22.93 9.74 23.36
N THR A 94 22.93 8.59 22.68
CA THR A 94 23.92 8.25 21.65
C THR A 94 23.38 8.60 20.25
N TYR A 95 24.23 8.47 19.22
CA TYR A 95 23.84 8.57 17.83
C TYR A 95 23.54 7.22 17.21
N ASN A 96 23.29 6.19 18.05
CA ASN A 96 23.02 4.83 17.59
C ASN A 96 21.65 4.76 16.91
N THR A 97 21.59 4.14 15.74
CA THR A 97 20.37 3.83 15.04
C THR A 97 20.43 2.43 14.45
N TYR A 98 19.26 1.80 14.32
CA TYR A 98 19.11 0.51 13.67
C TYR A 98 18.14 0.65 12.50
N HIS A 99 18.55 0.18 11.34
CA HIS A 99 17.71 0.14 10.13
C HIS A 99 17.61 -1.30 9.65
N ARG A 100 16.40 -1.70 9.29
CA ARG A 100 16.21 -2.94 8.56
C ARG A 100 15.43 -2.67 7.29
N THR A 101 16.00 -3.07 6.15
CA THR A 101 15.36 -2.99 4.85
C THR A 101 15.00 -4.38 4.38
N THR A 102 13.74 -4.56 3.98
CA THR A 102 13.17 -5.80 3.49
C THR A 102 12.64 -5.60 2.09
N ASN A 103 12.76 -6.61 1.23
CA ASN A 103 12.31 -6.54 -0.15
C ASN A 103 11.10 -7.45 -0.36
N TYR A 104 10.13 -6.95 -1.15
CA TYR A 104 8.89 -7.66 -1.46
C TYR A 104 8.57 -7.60 -2.96
N ILE A 105 7.93 -8.66 -3.45
CA ILE A 105 7.10 -8.56 -4.66
C ILE A 105 5.67 -8.32 -4.19
N GLU A 106 5.11 -7.18 -4.56
CA GLU A 106 3.76 -6.77 -4.19
C GLU A 106 2.79 -6.97 -5.35
N VAL A 107 1.64 -7.51 -5.04
CA VAL A 107 0.55 -7.74 -6.00
C VAL A 107 -0.73 -7.13 -5.44
N PRO A 108 -0.93 -5.81 -5.60
CA PRO A 108 -2.19 -5.18 -5.27
C PRO A 108 -3.23 -5.43 -6.36
N PHE A 109 -4.49 -5.64 -5.94
CA PHE A 109 -5.65 -5.71 -6.79
C PHE A 109 -6.68 -4.68 -6.34
N PHE A 110 -6.96 -3.68 -7.19
CA PHE A 110 -7.78 -2.53 -6.83
C PHE A 110 -9.05 -2.42 -7.67
N ALA A 111 -10.12 -1.98 -7.02
CA ALA A 111 -11.16 -1.23 -7.68
C ALA A 111 -10.63 0.20 -7.91
N HIS A 112 -10.65 0.65 -9.16
CA HIS A 112 -10.27 1.99 -9.59
C HIS A 112 -11.52 2.77 -9.97
N LEU A 113 -11.75 3.89 -9.31
CA LEU A 113 -12.86 4.78 -9.56
C LEU A 113 -12.33 6.15 -9.96
N GLY A 114 -12.57 6.54 -11.22
CA GLY A 114 -12.11 7.81 -11.79
C GLY A 114 -13.26 8.76 -12.08
N TRP A 115 -13.03 10.04 -11.83
CA TRP A 115 -13.96 11.13 -12.14
C TRP A 115 -13.29 12.17 -13.01
N GLY A 116 -13.84 12.46 -14.17
CA GLY A 116 -13.34 13.48 -15.08
C GLY A 116 -13.48 13.12 -16.54
N GLN A 117 -12.55 13.61 -17.35
CA GLN A 117 -12.59 13.43 -18.80
C GLN A 117 -12.00 12.07 -19.21
N GLU A 118 -12.69 11.37 -20.09
CA GLU A 118 -12.35 10.00 -20.50
C GLU A 118 -11.23 9.96 -21.55
N GLU A 119 -11.24 10.84 -22.54
CA GLU A 119 -10.30 10.76 -23.67
C GLU A 119 -9.06 11.64 -23.50
N ARG A 120 -9.24 12.90 -23.15
CA ARG A 120 -8.15 13.87 -22.94
C ARG A 120 -8.52 14.83 -21.83
N GLY A 121 -7.58 15.08 -20.93
CA GLY A 121 -7.77 15.99 -19.81
C GLY A 121 -7.38 15.38 -18.47
N VAL A 122 -8.01 15.85 -17.43
CA VAL A 122 -7.67 15.45 -16.04
C VAL A 122 -8.80 14.61 -15.44
N GLN A 123 -8.42 13.52 -14.79
CA GLN A 123 -9.28 12.73 -13.93
C GLN A 123 -8.73 12.73 -12.52
N PHE A 124 -9.60 12.78 -11.54
CA PHE A 124 -9.29 12.40 -10.15
C PHE A 124 -9.70 10.94 -9.96
N PHE A 125 -8.93 10.18 -9.20
CA PHE A 125 -9.29 8.80 -8.95
C PHE A 125 -9.04 8.37 -7.51
N VAL A 126 -9.73 7.29 -7.13
CA VAL A 126 -9.52 6.56 -5.89
C VAL A 126 -9.31 5.09 -6.24
N ASN A 127 -8.29 4.50 -5.63
CA ASN A 127 -7.99 3.07 -5.67
C ASN A 127 -8.23 2.48 -4.30
N ALA A 128 -8.86 1.31 -4.22
CA ALA A 128 -8.98 0.56 -2.97
C ALA A 128 -9.07 -0.94 -3.25
N GLY A 129 -8.45 -1.73 -2.38
CA GLY A 129 -8.52 -3.18 -2.48
C GLY A 129 -7.47 -3.94 -1.68
N PRO A 130 -7.45 -5.27 -1.80
CA PRO A 130 -6.44 -6.09 -1.17
C PRO A 130 -5.08 -5.95 -1.84
N GLN A 131 -4.03 -6.08 -1.03
CA GLN A 131 -2.65 -6.13 -1.49
C GLN A 131 -1.95 -7.32 -0.83
N PHE A 132 -1.27 -8.10 -1.66
CA PHE A 132 -0.43 -9.22 -1.23
C PHE A 132 1.03 -8.86 -1.43
N GLY A 133 1.89 -9.29 -0.51
CA GLY A 133 3.32 -9.12 -0.56
C GLY A 133 4.03 -10.45 -0.38
N PHE A 134 5.00 -10.75 -1.22
CA PHE A 134 5.84 -11.93 -1.12
C PHE A 134 7.25 -11.47 -0.73
N TYR A 135 7.66 -11.83 0.48
CA TYR A 135 8.98 -11.50 0.98
C TYR A 135 10.07 -12.18 0.16
N LEU A 136 11.08 -11.40 -0.20
CA LEU A 136 12.31 -11.87 -0.82
C LEU A 136 13.42 -11.94 0.23
N PRO A 137 14.08 -13.09 0.44
CA PRO A 137 15.14 -13.25 1.43
C PRO A 137 16.41 -12.47 1.04
N SER A 138 16.35 -11.16 1.08
CA SER A 138 17.43 -10.23 0.72
C SER A 138 17.39 -8.98 1.60
N ASP A 139 16.99 -9.16 2.85
CA ASP A 139 16.97 -8.08 3.83
C ASP A 139 18.38 -7.65 4.23
N LYS A 140 18.50 -6.38 4.59
CA LYS A 140 19.72 -5.78 5.15
C LYS A 140 19.41 -5.23 6.51
N GLU A 141 20.26 -5.57 7.45
CA GLU A 141 20.29 -4.96 8.78
C GLU A 141 21.54 -4.07 8.87
N GLU A 142 21.34 -2.83 9.27
CA GLU A 142 22.41 -1.85 9.36
C GLU A 142 22.33 -1.16 10.71
N PHE A 143 23.43 -1.22 11.46
CA PHE A 143 23.63 -0.53 12.71
C PHE A 143 24.52 0.67 12.45
N TYR A 144 24.04 1.87 12.76
CA TYR A 144 24.78 3.11 12.61
C TYR A 144 25.08 3.73 13.97
N GLY A 145 26.11 4.56 14.04
CA GLY A 145 26.51 5.25 15.24
C GLY A 145 27.55 4.52 16.06
N PHE A 146 28.14 3.46 15.51
CA PHE A 146 29.29 2.81 16.14
C PHE A 146 30.51 3.75 16.08
N SER A 147 30.95 4.20 17.23
CA SER A 147 32.26 4.76 17.42
C SER A 147 32.96 4.01 18.56
N GLU A 148 34.28 4.14 18.66
CA GLU A 148 35.03 3.60 19.82
C GLU A 148 34.52 4.21 21.14
N GLU A 149 34.01 5.44 21.07
CA GLU A 149 33.46 6.18 22.21
C GLU A 149 32.06 5.73 22.60
N TYR A 150 31.24 5.29 21.63
CA TYR A 150 29.84 4.85 21.83
C TYR A 150 29.59 3.49 21.16
N PRO A 151 30.12 2.39 21.69
CA PRO A 151 29.92 1.07 21.11
C PRO A 151 28.43 0.68 21.22
N TRP A 152 27.98 -0.09 20.23
CA TRP A 152 26.65 -0.67 20.27
C TRP A 152 26.49 -1.60 21.48
N ASP A 153 25.54 -1.30 22.36
CA ASP A 153 25.25 -2.10 23.54
C ASP A 153 23.74 -2.32 23.66
N GLU A 154 23.28 -3.50 23.26
CA GLU A 154 21.87 -3.87 23.35
C GLU A 154 21.32 -3.84 24.78
N SER A 155 22.16 -4.08 25.78
CA SER A 155 21.75 -4.09 27.18
C SER A 155 21.39 -2.71 27.74
N LYS A 156 21.84 -1.65 27.09
CA LYS A 156 21.58 -0.25 27.45
C LYS A 156 20.39 0.38 26.71
N ARG A 157 19.65 -0.42 25.93
CA ARG A 157 18.46 0.07 25.24
C ARG A 157 17.39 0.52 26.23
N PRO A 158 16.97 1.81 26.24
CA PRO A 158 15.99 2.31 27.18
C PRO A 158 14.61 1.73 26.89
N GLY A 159 14.13 0.82 27.74
CA GLY A 159 12.77 0.26 27.69
C GLY A 159 12.43 -0.52 26.42
N GLY A 160 13.42 -0.86 25.61
CA GLY A 160 13.25 -1.52 24.32
C GLY A 160 13.40 -3.03 24.40
N THR A 161 12.74 -3.72 23.50
CA THR A 161 13.07 -5.11 23.19
C THR A 161 14.21 -5.14 22.17
N THR A 162 15.07 -6.16 22.25
CA THR A 162 16.15 -6.41 21.29
C THR A 162 15.87 -7.63 20.44
N GLN A 163 14.70 -8.23 20.60
CA GLN A 163 14.30 -9.49 19.98
C GLN A 163 14.05 -9.39 18.47
N GLN A 164 14.03 -8.17 17.92
CA GLN A 164 13.91 -7.91 16.48
C GLN A 164 15.23 -7.99 15.74
N TYR A 165 16.38 -7.84 16.44
CA TYR A 165 17.70 -7.86 15.82
C TYR A 165 18.08 -9.27 15.38
N GLY A 166 18.54 -9.43 14.15
CA GLY A 166 18.90 -10.71 13.57
C GLY A 166 17.76 -11.72 13.43
N ARG A 167 16.51 -11.33 13.77
CA ARG A 167 15.39 -12.26 13.68
C ARG A 167 14.99 -12.51 12.24
N ALA A 168 14.95 -13.79 11.83
CA ALA A 168 14.47 -14.17 10.51
C ALA A 168 12.98 -13.83 10.34
N ILE A 169 12.59 -13.39 9.16
CA ILE A 169 11.17 -13.21 8.79
C ILE A 169 10.57 -14.60 8.63
N GLU A 170 9.57 -14.92 9.44
CA GLU A 170 8.95 -16.23 9.52
C GLU A 170 7.82 -16.38 8.48
N ASN A 171 7.06 -15.31 8.27
CA ASN A 171 5.95 -15.30 7.34
C ASN A 171 6.35 -14.63 6.02
N SER A 172 6.54 -15.43 4.98
CA SER A 172 6.91 -14.93 3.65
C SER A 172 5.76 -14.30 2.89
N LEU A 173 4.50 -14.60 3.27
CA LEU A 173 3.30 -14.02 2.67
C LEU A 173 2.76 -12.92 3.58
N GLU A 174 2.77 -11.72 3.05
CA GLU A 174 2.09 -10.57 3.64
C GLU A 174 0.77 -10.32 2.92
N TYR A 175 -0.24 -9.91 3.65
CA TYR A 175 -1.49 -9.43 3.09
C TYR A 175 -2.06 -8.28 3.91
N GLY A 176 -2.83 -7.43 3.24
CA GLY A 176 -3.44 -6.26 3.86
C GLY A 176 -4.38 -5.54 2.91
N ILE A 177 -4.80 -4.37 3.33
CA ILE A 177 -5.67 -3.49 2.57
C ILE A 177 -4.87 -2.25 2.18
N ALA A 178 -4.98 -1.87 0.91
CA ALA A 178 -4.41 -0.63 0.43
C ALA A 178 -5.49 0.27 -0.16
N GLY A 179 -5.31 1.57 0.04
CA GLY A 179 -6.16 2.60 -0.55
C GLY A 179 -5.33 3.79 -0.97
N GLY A 180 -5.68 4.40 -2.08
CA GLY A 180 -4.95 5.54 -2.63
C GLY A 180 -5.89 6.50 -3.36
N LEU A 181 -5.38 7.70 -3.56
CA LEU A 181 -6.03 8.72 -4.36
C LEU A 181 -5.00 9.41 -5.25
N GLY A 182 -5.44 9.91 -6.37
CA GLY A 182 -4.53 10.53 -7.31
C GLY A 182 -5.20 11.30 -8.44
N MET A 183 -4.36 11.73 -9.34
CA MET A 183 -4.74 12.45 -10.55
C MET A 183 -4.17 11.73 -11.76
N GLU A 184 -4.97 11.61 -12.80
CA GLU A 184 -4.59 11.06 -14.09
C GLU A 184 -4.70 12.14 -15.15
N PHE A 185 -3.63 12.33 -15.90
CA PHE A 185 -3.51 13.24 -17.02
C PHE A 185 -3.57 12.42 -18.31
N LYS A 186 -4.73 12.39 -18.96
CA LYS A 186 -4.93 11.68 -20.21
C LYS A 186 -4.46 12.51 -21.39
N THR A 187 -3.58 11.92 -22.19
CA THR A 187 -2.98 12.53 -23.37
C THR A 187 -3.24 11.67 -24.61
N GLY A 188 -2.88 12.18 -25.78
CA GLY A 188 -2.99 11.40 -27.03
C GLY A 188 -2.01 10.23 -27.15
N ILE A 189 -1.02 10.15 -26.28
CA ILE A 189 0.05 9.13 -26.29
C ILE A 189 -0.02 8.18 -25.10
N GLY A 190 -0.95 8.39 -24.17
CA GLY A 190 -1.12 7.59 -22.95
C GLY A 190 -1.54 8.45 -21.77
N SER A 191 -1.59 7.84 -20.60
CA SER A 191 -2.02 8.44 -19.34
C SER A 191 -0.88 8.51 -18.34
N PHE A 192 -0.66 9.69 -17.77
CA PHE A 192 0.29 9.91 -16.66
C PHE A 192 -0.52 10.00 -15.36
N LEU A 193 -0.17 9.18 -14.38
CA LEU A 193 -0.83 9.15 -13.08
C LEU A 193 0.14 9.55 -11.98
N VAL A 194 -0.35 10.35 -11.03
CA VAL A 194 0.32 10.64 -9.75
C VAL A 194 -0.60 10.14 -8.65
N GLU A 195 -0.10 9.28 -7.78
CA GLU A 195 -0.88 8.60 -6.75
C GLU A 195 -0.17 8.66 -5.40
N GLY A 196 -0.94 8.99 -4.35
CA GLY A 196 -0.58 8.76 -2.97
C GLY A 196 -1.38 7.57 -2.44
N ARG A 197 -0.70 6.57 -1.85
CA ARG A 197 -1.30 5.32 -1.37
C ARG A 197 -0.91 5.04 0.06
N TYR A 198 -1.82 4.44 0.81
CA TYR A 198 -1.60 3.91 2.15
C TYR A 198 -1.88 2.41 2.15
N PHE A 199 -0.95 1.63 2.70
CA PHE A 199 -1.10 0.21 2.93
C PHE A 199 -1.14 -0.08 4.43
N PHE A 200 -2.10 -0.87 4.85
CA PHE A 200 -2.24 -1.39 6.20
C PHE A 200 -2.14 -2.91 6.20
N GLY A 201 -1.03 -3.42 6.75
CA GLY A 201 -0.78 -4.85 6.88
C GLY A 201 -1.68 -5.49 7.92
N LEU A 202 -2.25 -6.62 7.56
CA LEU A 202 -3.08 -7.46 8.44
C LEU A 202 -2.33 -8.71 8.91
N SER A 203 -1.28 -9.10 8.20
CA SER A 203 -0.39 -10.21 8.56
C SER A 203 0.83 -9.72 9.34
N ASP A 204 1.36 -10.57 10.20
CA ASP A 204 2.59 -10.33 10.94
C ASP A 204 3.79 -10.96 10.21
N MET A 205 4.95 -10.29 10.23
CA MET A 205 6.18 -10.81 9.64
C MET A 205 6.88 -11.83 10.54
N PHE A 206 6.73 -11.70 11.85
CA PHE A 206 7.23 -12.66 12.84
C PHE A 206 6.08 -13.50 13.37
N GLY A 207 6.42 -14.64 14.04
CA GLY A 207 5.45 -15.41 14.78
C GLY A 207 4.76 -14.56 15.87
N ASN A 208 3.48 -14.81 16.10
CA ASN A 208 2.65 -14.08 17.07
C ASN A 208 1.99 -15.02 18.09
N SER A 209 2.56 -16.21 18.33
CA SER A 209 2.12 -17.12 19.37
C SER A 209 2.46 -16.59 20.75
N LYS A 210 1.89 -17.17 21.82
CA LYS A 210 2.21 -16.78 23.21
C LYS A 210 3.68 -16.95 23.60
N ALA A 211 4.42 -17.76 22.86
CA ALA A 211 5.86 -18.00 23.07
C ALA A 211 6.73 -16.97 22.32
N ASP A 212 6.17 -16.25 21.38
CA ASP A 212 6.90 -15.27 20.57
C ASP A 212 7.00 -13.92 21.26
N PRO A 213 8.08 -13.16 21.00
CA PRO A 213 8.32 -11.88 21.67
C PRO A 213 7.36 -10.78 21.18
N PHE A 214 6.77 -10.95 19.98
CA PHE A 214 5.87 -9.97 19.38
C PHE A 214 4.47 -10.54 19.21
N GLY A 215 3.48 -9.87 19.79
CA GLY A 215 2.07 -10.15 19.53
C GLY A 215 1.55 -9.49 18.25
N ARG A 216 2.32 -8.57 17.66
CA ARG A 216 2.08 -7.91 16.38
C ARG A 216 3.39 -7.46 15.76
N SER A 217 3.51 -7.61 14.43
CA SER A 217 4.65 -7.17 13.63
C SER A 217 4.24 -6.91 12.17
N ALA A 218 3.25 -6.05 11.97
CA ALA A 218 2.63 -5.83 10.66
C ALA A 218 3.17 -4.56 9.99
N ASN A 219 3.42 -4.61 8.69
CA ASN A 219 3.89 -3.47 7.92
C ASN A 219 2.78 -2.42 7.70
N THR A 220 3.18 -1.16 7.76
CA THR A 220 2.38 -0.01 7.37
C THR A 220 3.22 0.85 6.43
N THR A 221 2.67 1.21 5.26
CA THR A 221 3.44 1.92 4.23
C THR A 221 2.63 3.06 3.62
N ILE A 222 3.28 4.20 3.48
CA ILE A 222 2.82 5.33 2.66
C ILE A 222 3.64 5.31 1.38
N THR A 223 2.98 5.34 0.22
CA THR A 223 3.64 5.30 -1.09
C THR A 223 3.27 6.54 -1.89
N GLY A 224 4.25 7.22 -2.44
CA GLY A 224 4.08 8.20 -3.51
C GLY A 224 4.59 7.64 -4.82
N LYS A 225 3.74 7.54 -5.84
CA LYS A 225 4.13 6.93 -7.11
C LYS A 225 3.67 7.71 -8.33
N ILE A 226 4.38 7.52 -9.45
CA ILE A 226 4.03 7.97 -10.77
C ILE A 226 3.87 6.73 -11.66
N SER A 227 2.87 6.74 -12.53
CA SER A 227 2.64 5.67 -13.50
C SER A 227 2.42 6.24 -14.88
N TYR A 228 2.81 5.48 -15.90
CA TYR A 228 2.50 5.76 -17.29
C TYR A 228 1.78 4.56 -17.90
N LEU A 229 0.57 4.76 -18.39
CA LEU A 229 -0.28 3.72 -18.98
C LEU A 229 -0.54 4.01 -20.45
N ILE A 230 -0.55 2.96 -21.26
CA ILE A 230 -0.92 2.99 -22.69
C ILE A 230 -2.14 2.11 -22.86
N ASP A 231 -3.16 2.64 -23.53
CA ASP A 231 -4.36 1.88 -23.92
C ASP A 231 -4.01 0.92 -25.04
N ILE A 232 -4.25 -0.39 -24.82
CA ILE A 232 -4.03 -1.45 -25.82
C ILE A 232 -5.28 -1.65 -26.66
N THR A 233 -6.45 -1.60 -26.03
CA THR A 233 -7.76 -1.70 -26.69
C THR A 233 -8.57 -0.45 -26.38
N LYS A 234 -9.37 -0.03 -27.35
CA LYS A 234 -10.32 1.09 -27.22
C LYS A 234 -11.74 0.59 -27.37
#